data_81b222e828e135499445bdb278770ab4
#
_entry.id   81b222e828e135499445bdb278770ab4
#
_cell.length_a   1.000
_cell.length_b   1.000
_cell.length_c   1.000
_cell.angle_alpha   90.00
_cell.angle_beta   90.00
_cell.angle_gamma   90.00
#
_symmetry.space_group_name_H-M   'P 1'
#
loop_
_entity.id
_entity.type
_entity.pdbx_description
1 polymer ?
#
loop_
_entity_poly.entity_id
_entity_poly.type
_entity_poly.pdbx_seq_one_letter_code
_entity_poly.pdbx_strand_id
1 'polypeptide(L)'
;MKVKELLDVLNLKLLTKDVSEDALYAEVEGGYASDLLSNAMGQAQPGMVWVTMQGHQNVAAVASLIGLSCVLVAGDGPVAEETLHKANMNDIVVAATDEPAFELIGKMYALGVGKK
;
A
#
# COMPACT_ATOMS: atom_id res chain seq x y z
N MET A 1 -11.61 -4.92 7.33
CA MET A 1 -11.33 -3.46 7.32
C MET A 1 -11.14 -2.99 5.89
N LYS A 2 -11.70 -1.87 5.55
CA LYS A 2 -11.56 -1.28 4.22
C LYS A 2 -10.27 -0.47 4.12
N VAL A 3 -9.75 -0.31 2.89
CA VAL A 3 -8.56 0.52 2.65
C VAL A 3 -8.76 1.93 3.21
N LYS A 4 -9.90 2.55 2.91
CA LYS A 4 -10.21 3.91 3.39
C LYS A 4 -10.16 4.01 4.91
N GLU A 5 -10.69 3.02 5.62
CA GLU A 5 -10.64 2.98 7.08
C GLU A 5 -9.19 2.93 7.59
N LEU A 6 -8.37 2.10 6.95
CA LEU A 6 -6.96 1.98 7.31
C LEU A 6 -6.25 3.32 7.16
N LEU A 7 -6.46 4.00 6.02
CA LEU A 7 -5.86 5.29 5.77
C LEU A 7 -6.29 6.33 6.81
N ASP A 8 -7.55 6.35 7.16
CA ASP A 8 -8.09 7.33 8.12
C ASP A 8 -7.61 7.06 9.54
N VAL A 9 -7.67 5.82 9.99
CA VAL A 9 -7.28 5.46 11.37
C VAL A 9 -5.79 5.71 11.60
N LEU A 10 -4.95 5.40 10.62
CA LEU A 10 -3.51 5.59 10.73
C LEU A 10 -3.04 6.96 10.24
N ASN A 11 -3.97 7.82 9.85
CA ASN A 11 -3.67 9.18 9.38
C ASN A 11 -2.65 9.18 8.25
N LEU A 12 -2.84 8.28 7.28
CA LEU A 12 -1.96 8.16 6.13
C LEU A 12 -2.36 9.15 5.05
N LYS A 13 -1.36 9.69 4.35
CA LYS A 13 -1.61 10.67 3.29
C LYS A 13 -1.85 9.94 1.97
N LEU A 14 -3.06 10.05 1.45
CA LEU A 14 -3.40 9.49 0.13
C LEU A 14 -2.70 10.30 -0.96
N LEU A 15 -1.89 9.64 -1.77
CA LEU A 15 -1.15 10.26 -2.86
C LEU A 15 -1.83 10.11 -4.21
N THR A 16 -2.56 9.02 -4.43
CA THR A 16 -3.27 8.78 -5.69
C THR A 16 -4.67 9.37 -5.61
N LYS A 17 -4.89 10.46 -6.32
CA LYS A 17 -6.13 11.25 -6.23
C LYS A 17 -7.22 10.79 -7.19
N ASP A 18 -6.85 9.98 -8.19
CA ASP A 18 -7.74 9.58 -9.26
C ASP A 18 -8.18 8.12 -9.17
N VAL A 19 -7.95 7.47 -8.03
CA VAL A 19 -8.42 6.10 -7.82
C VAL A 19 -9.94 6.08 -7.59
N SER A 20 -10.56 4.97 -7.95
CA SER A 20 -11.99 4.80 -7.81
C SER A 20 -12.42 4.62 -6.35
N GLU A 21 -13.71 4.80 -6.11
CA GLU A 21 -14.28 4.47 -4.79
C GLU A 21 -14.16 2.98 -4.51
N ASP A 22 -14.28 2.14 -5.53
CA ASP A 22 -14.12 0.68 -5.37
C ASP A 22 -12.73 0.35 -4.82
N ALA A 23 -11.69 1.02 -5.29
CA ALA A 23 -10.34 0.81 -4.77
C ALA A 23 -10.21 1.27 -3.32
N LEU A 24 -10.81 2.40 -2.98
CA LEU A 24 -10.77 2.93 -1.61
C LEU A 24 -11.57 2.09 -0.62
N TYR A 25 -12.63 1.43 -1.08
CA TYR A 25 -13.48 0.61 -0.22
C TYR A 25 -13.20 -0.88 -0.35
N ALA A 26 -12.11 -1.27 -0.99
CA ALA A 26 -11.70 -2.66 -1.07
C ALA A 26 -11.32 -3.19 0.31
N GLU A 27 -11.55 -4.49 0.52
CA GLU A 27 -11.15 -5.14 1.78
C GLU A 27 -9.65 -5.33 1.85
N VAL A 28 -9.08 -5.14 3.04
CA VAL A 28 -7.70 -5.45 3.34
C VAL A 28 -7.64 -6.89 3.84
N GLU A 29 -7.01 -7.77 3.03
CA GLU A 29 -6.98 -9.20 3.32
C GLU A 29 -5.74 -9.63 4.12
N GLY A 30 -4.81 -8.72 4.33
CA GLY A 30 -3.58 -9.01 5.06
C GLY A 30 -2.51 -7.99 4.73
N GLY A 31 -1.30 -8.24 5.19
CA GLY A 31 -0.19 -7.34 4.97
C GLY A 31 1.07 -8.04 4.52
N TYR A 32 1.89 -7.31 3.80
CA TYR A 32 3.19 -7.76 3.33
C TYR A 32 4.17 -6.59 3.42
N ALA A 33 5.40 -6.86 3.80
CA ALA A 33 6.42 -5.82 3.95
C ALA A 33 7.74 -6.26 3.34
N SER A 34 8.24 -5.50 2.37
CA SER A 34 9.54 -5.71 1.76
C SER A 34 9.82 -4.57 0.77
N ASP A 35 11.10 -4.31 0.53
CA ASP A 35 11.54 -3.39 -0.53
C ASP A 35 12.00 -4.13 -1.78
N LEU A 36 11.98 -5.46 -1.76
CA LEU A 36 12.39 -6.28 -2.91
C LEU A 36 11.19 -6.64 -3.75
N LEU A 37 11.16 -6.14 -4.98
CA LEU A 37 10.04 -6.39 -5.90
C LEU A 37 9.87 -7.88 -6.22
N SER A 38 10.99 -8.58 -6.43
CA SER A 38 10.95 -10.02 -6.72
C SER A 38 10.38 -10.83 -5.57
N ASN A 39 10.66 -10.42 -4.34
CA ASN A 39 10.12 -11.10 -3.15
C ASN A 39 8.61 -10.83 -3.05
N ALA A 40 8.18 -9.61 -3.34
CA ALA A 40 6.75 -9.27 -3.35
C ALA A 40 5.99 -10.15 -4.33
N MET A 41 6.53 -10.33 -5.53
CA MET A 41 5.88 -11.15 -6.55
C MET A 41 5.73 -12.60 -6.13
N GLY A 42 6.65 -13.10 -5.30
CA GLY A 42 6.62 -14.48 -4.83
C GLY A 42 5.83 -14.70 -3.54
N GLN A 43 5.67 -13.69 -2.72
CA GLN A 43 5.13 -13.83 -1.36
C GLN A 43 3.83 -13.07 -1.11
N ALA A 44 3.63 -11.93 -1.75
CA ALA A 44 2.42 -11.15 -1.52
C ALA A 44 1.22 -11.81 -2.20
N GLN A 45 0.06 -11.68 -1.59
CA GLN A 45 -1.18 -12.27 -2.08
C GLN A 45 -2.18 -11.18 -2.45
N PRO A 46 -3.13 -11.46 -3.35
CA PRO A 46 -4.17 -10.48 -3.70
C PRO A 46 -4.88 -9.97 -2.45
N GLY A 47 -5.20 -8.68 -2.46
CA GLY A 47 -5.91 -8.04 -1.35
C GLY A 47 -5.03 -7.61 -0.20
N MET A 48 -3.75 -7.95 -0.20
CA MET A 48 -2.84 -7.50 0.86
C MET A 48 -2.46 -6.04 0.71
N VAL A 49 -2.12 -5.41 1.84
CA VAL A 49 -1.46 -4.10 1.88
C VAL A 49 0.03 -4.33 1.82
N TRP A 50 0.71 -3.62 0.95
CA TRP A 50 2.17 -3.69 0.82
C TRP A 50 2.82 -2.49 1.50
N VAL A 51 3.57 -2.74 2.57
CA VAL A 51 4.36 -1.70 3.24
C VAL A 51 5.77 -1.75 2.68
N THR A 52 6.23 -0.63 2.15
CA THR A 52 7.56 -0.51 1.54
C THR A 52 8.11 0.90 1.79
N MET A 53 9.40 1.07 1.66
CA MET A 53 10.02 2.40 1.59
C MET A 53 10.36 2.77 0.14
N GLN A 54 10.07 1.87 -0.80
CA GLN A 54 10.40 2.01 -2.21
C GLN A 54 9.27 2.74 -2.96
N GLY A 55 9.58 3.92 -3.50
CA GLY A 55 8.62 4.72 -4.28
C GLY A 55 8.82 4.67 -5.79
N HIS A 56 9.54 3.68 -6.29
CA HIS A 56 9.82 3.54 -7.71
C HIS A 56 8.59 3.10 -8.51
N GLN A 57 8.54 3.48 -9.80
CA GLN A 57 7.38 3.17 -10.65
C GLN A 57 7.07 1.67 -10.74
N ASN A 58 8.05 0.81 -10.58
CA ASN A 58 7.83 -0.64 -10.62
C ASN A 58 6.96 -1.14 -9.47
N VAL A 59 6.89 -0.40 -8.37
CA VAL A 59 6.00 -0.75 -7.25
C VAL A 59 4.54 -0.76 -7.71
N ALA A 60 4.13 0.26 -8.46
CA ALA A 60 2.76 0.32 -8.98
C ALA A 60 2.46 -0.83 -9.95
N ALA A 61 3.43 -1.16 -10.80
CA ALA A 61 3.26 -2.26 -11.75
C ALA A 61 3.10 -3.60 -11.04
N VAL A 62 3.95 -3.87 -10.03
CA VAL A 62 3.91 -5.12 -9.27
C VAL A 62 2.61 -5.19 -8.45
N ALA A 63 2.21 -4.09 -7.82
CA ALA A 63 0.96 -4.06 -7.05
C ALA A 63 -0.25 -4.39 -7.93
N SER A 64 -0.28 -3.83 -9.13
CA SER A 64 -1.34 -4.11 -10.09
C SER A 64 -1.35 -5.57 -10.52
N LEU A 65 -0.17 -6.11 -10.82
CA LEU A 65 -0.04 -7.50 -11.26
C LEU A 65 -0.52 -8.49 -10.21
N ILE A 66 -0.18 -8.25 -8.94
CA ILE A 66 -0.58 -9.14 -7.84
C ILE A 66 -2.05 -8.94 -7.46
N GLY A 67 -2.58 -7.74 -7.65
CA GLY A 67 -3.93 -7.38 -7.19
C GLY A 67 -3.94 -6.95 -5.73
N LEU A 68 -2.92 -6.21 -5.31
CA LEU A 68 -2.83 -5.70 -3.95
C LEU A 68 -3.91 -4.65 -3.68
N SER A 69 -4.33 -4.54 -2.42
CA SER A 69 -5.36 -3.57 -2.03
C SER A 69 -4.81 -2.15 -1.97
N CYS A 70 -3.57 -1.99 -1.52
CA CYS A 70 -2.89 -0.69 -1.55
C CYS A 70 -1.40 -0.83 -1.25
N VAL A 71 -0.67 0.26 -1.52
CA VAL A 71 0.75 0.37 -1.22
C VAL A 71 0.93 1.51 -0.22
N LEU A 72 1.63 1.25 0.87
CA LEU A 72 1.96 2.25 1.89
C LEU A 72 3.46 2.49 1.88
N VAL A 73 3.87 3.72 1.55
CA VAL A 73 5.29 4.09 1.56
C VAL A 73 5.59 4.71 2.91
N ALA A 74 6.41 4.03 3.70
CA ALA A 74 6.73 4.41 5.07
C ALA A 74 8.07 5.14 5.15
N GLY A 75 8.36 5.72 6.32
CA GLY A 75 9.66 6.30 6.63
C GLY A 75 9.99 7.53 5.80
N ASP A 76 9.00 8.27 5.35
CA ASP A 76 9.16 9.45 4.51
C ASP A 76 9.93 9.14 3.21
N GLY A 77 9.81 7.91 2.70
CA GLY A 77 10.43 7.51 1.45
C GLY A 77 9.88 8.34 0.29
N PRO A 78 10.73 8.76 -0.64
CA PRO A 78 10.26 9.53 -1.80
C PRO A 78 9.43 8.67 -2.75
N VAL A 79 8.39 9.27 -3.31
CA VAL A 79 7.53 8.60 -4.30
C VAL A 79 7.60 9.39 -5.60
N ALA A 80 8.05 8.72 -6.66
CA ALA A 80 8.20 9.36 -7.97
C ALA A 80 6.84 9.70 -8.56
N GLU A 81 6.78 10.77 -9.35
CA GLU A 81 5.54 11.15 -10.02
C GLU A 81 5.06 10.07 -10.98
N GLU A 82 5.97 9.39 -11.67
CA GLU A 82 5.65 8.29 -12.57
C GLU A 82 4.96 7.14 -11.82
N THR A 83 5.34 6.92 -10.56
CA THR A 83 4.70 5.91 -9.71
C THR A 83 3.24 6.26 -9.49
N LEU A 84 2.97 7.52 -9.14
CA LEU A 84 1.61 7.98 -8.90
C LEU A 84 0.78 7.96 -10.18
N HIS A 85 1.38 8.34 -11.30
CA HIS A 85 0.70 8.29 -12.60
C HIS A 85 0.28 6.86 -12.95
N LYS A 86 1.20 5.91 -12.84
CA LYS A 86 0.90 4.51 -13.13
C LYS A 86 -0.12 3.93 -12.14
N ALA A 87 0.01 4.29 -10.88
CA ALA A 87 -0.91 3.81 -9.85
C ALA A 87 -2.33 4.31 -10.11
N ASN A 88 -2.48 5.60 -10.44
CA ASN A 88 -3.78 6.17 -10.79
C ASN A 88 -4.38 5.47 -12.02
N MET A 89 -3.57 5.25 -13.05
CA MET A 89 -4.02 4.59 -14.27
C MET A 89 -4.48 3.15 -14.02
N ASN A 90 -3.89 2.48 -13.06
CA ASN A 90 -4.21 1.07 -12.74
C ASN A 90 -5.11 0.94 -11.52
N ASP A 91 -5.64 2.04 -11.03
CA ASP A 91 -6.56 2.07 -9.89
C ASP A 91 -5.94 1.47 -8.62
N ILE A 92 -4.66 1.76 -8.39
CA ILE A 92 -3.92 1.31 -7.20
C ILE A 92 -3.81 2.46 -6.21
N VAL A 93 -4.27 2.22 -4.98
CA VAL A 93 -4.14 3.20 -3.90
C VAL A 93 -2.69 3.23 -3.43
N VAL A 94 -2.07 4.41 -3.43
CA VAL A 94 -0.75 4.65 -2.84
C VAL A 94 -0.90 5.74 -1.80
N ALA A 95 -0.47 5.45 -0.59
CA ALA A 95 -0.47 6.40 0.52
C ALA A 95 0.90 6.42 1.17
N ALA A 96 1.19 7.47 1.91
CA ALA A 96 2.51 7.67 2.50
C ALA A 96 2.42 8.13 3.94
N THR A 97 3.49 7.91 4.68
CA THR A 97 3.66 8.40 6.04
C THR A 97 5.14 8.62 6.31
N ASP A 98 5.45 9.57 7.18
CA ASP A 98 6.83 9.75 7.68
C ASP A 98 7.16 8.76 8.80
N GLU A 99 6.17 8.05 9.32
CA GLU A 99 6.37 7.07 10.38
C GLU A 99 7.25 5.91 9.89
N PRO A 100 8.20 5.45 10.71
CA PRO A 100 9.02 4.29 10.34
C PRO A 100 8.17 3.06 10.07
N ALA A 101 8.65 2.21 9.17
CA ALA A 101 7.91 1.00 8.78
C ALA A 101 7.58 0.11 9.97
N PHE A 102 8.48 -0.01 10.93
CA PHE A 102 8.26 -0.86 12.10
C PHE A 102 7.04 -0.41 12.90
N GLU A 103 6.95 0.90 13.19
CA GLU A 103 5.81 1.46 13.95
C GLU A 103 4.52 1.36 13.15
N LEU A 104 4.57 1.63 11.86
CA LEU A 104 3.40 1.52 10.99
C LEU A 104 2.87 0.10 11.00
N ILE A 105 3.75 -0.88 10.80
CA ILE A 105 3.36 -2.29 10.78
C ILE A 105 2.80 -2.72 12.13
N GLY A 106 3.42 -2.27 13.23
CA GLY A 106 2.92 -2.57 14.57
C GLY A 106 1.50 -2.09 14.78
N LYS A 107 1.21 -0.85 14.34
CA LYS A 107 -0.14 -0.28 14.45
C LYS A 107 -1.13 -1.05 13.57
N MET A 108 -0.74 -1.42 12.36
CA MET A 108 -1.58 -2.21 11.46
C MET A 108 -1.94 -3.56 12.09
N TYR A 109 -0.94 -4.22 12.67
CA TYR A 109 -1.17 -5.52 13.31
C TYR A 109 -2.11 -5.39 14.51
N ALA A 110 -1.96 -4.31 15.29
CA ALA A 110 -2.84 -4.03 16.41
C ALA A 110 -4.29 -3.79 15.98
N LEU A 111 -4.51 -3.28 14.76
CA LEU A 111 -5.84 -3.10 14.18
C LEU A 111 -6.44 -4.39 13.62
N GLY A 112 -5.67 -5.48 13.59
CA GLY A 112 -6.13 -6.76 13.09
C GLY A 112 -5.66 -7.11 11.68
N VAL A 113 -4.89 -6.25 11.03
CA VAL A 113 -4.35 -6.56 9.69
C VAL A 113 -3.39 -7.73 9.82
N GLY A 114 -3.60 -8.78 9.02
CA GLY A 114 -2.76 -9.96 9.06
C GLY A 114 -3.13 -10.99 10.11
N LYS A 115 -4.07 -10.68 10.99
CA LYS A 115 -4.58 -11.65 11.97
C LYS A 115 -5.76 -12.41 11.38
N LYS A 116 -5.80 -13.67 11.64
CA LYS A 116 -6.88 -14.55 11.16
C LYS A 116 -7.75 -15.01 12.29
#